data_7e272c3823de75e366bcec2d09c906c1
#
_entry.id   7e272c3823de75e366bcec2d09c906c1
#
_cell.length_a   1.000
_cell.length_b   1.000
_cell.length_c   1.000
_cell.angle_alpha   90.00
_cell.angle_beta   90.00
_cell.angle_gamma   90.00
#
_symmetry.space_group_name_H-M   'P 1'
#
loop_
_entity.id
_entity.type
_entity.pdbx_description
1 polymer ?
#
loop_
_entity_poly.entity_id
_entity_poly.type
_entity_poly.pdbx_seq_one_letter_code
_entity_poly.pdbx_strand_id
1 'polypeptide(L)'
;SATSNSFTVSAGPATALTITTQPTNAQSGGAIGPAMVVTAIDQYGNTAAGFAGNVTVTITPGTGTAGAVLSGTTTATAALGVASFGTLKIDKTGSNYSLTAAASPLVPAVSSAFNITPGPTTQLVFTTPPSNVAAGAVIAPPVVVTAQDAQGNTAPTFVGAVTVAIGTNPATGTLSGTKIVTAAAGVAPFATLSIDSVGGNYTLTATATGLVGGFASASFNIVPNVATVLLFTAQPSNRTAGLAIAPSVVVIARDAKGNTATGFTGNVTMAITAGTGTAGAVLSGTPTVAAVAGIATFANLRINKSGAGYTLTASGTALTPDTSLAFNITP
;
A
#
# COMPACT_ATOMS: atom_id res chain seq x y z
N SER A 1 -33.55 -76.84 27.89
CA SER A 1 -33.33 -75.50 27.32
C SER A 1 -33.41 -75.59 25.80
N ALA A 2 -34.35 -74.89 25.19
CA ALA A 2 -34.44 -74.75 23.73
C ALA A 2 -33.64 -73.51 23.35
N THR A 3 -32.70 -73.65 22.41
CA THR A 3 -31.96 -72.57 21.77
C THR A 3 -32.68 -72.19 20.48
N SER A 4 -32.90 -70.90 20.25
CA SER A 4 -33.46 -70.40 19.02
C SER A 4 -32.39 -70.47 17.91
N ASN A 5 -32.83 -70.50 16.65
CA ASN A 5 -31.96 -70.30 15.50
C ASN A 5 -31.39 -68.90 15.53
N SER A 6 -30.17 -68.72 15.00
CA SER A 6 -29.57 -67.39 14.80
C SER A 6 -30.44 -66.54 13.85
N PHE A 7 -30.63 -65.29 14.19
CA PHE A 7 -31.31 -64.31 13.36
C PHE A 7 -30.46 -63.04 13.28
N THR A 8 -30.63 -62.29 12.19
CA THR A 8 -29.91 -61.06 11.98
C THR A 8 -30.84 -59.89 12.24
N VAL A 9 -30.41 -58.91 13.04
CA VAL A 9 -31.07 -57.62 13.21
C VAL A 9 -30.35 -56.62 12.32
N SER A 10 -31.02 -56.04 11.36
CA SER A 10 -30.50 -54.96 10.49
C SER A 10 -30.95 -53.63 11.02
N ALA A 11 -30.15 -52.60 10.74
CA ALA A 11 -30.46 -51.21 11.08
C ALA A 11 -31.73 -50.77 10.34
N GLY A 12 -32.52 -49.91 10.98
CA GLY A 12 -33.67 -49.24 10.39
C GLY A 12 -33.32 -48.16 9.33
N PRO A 13 -34.33 -47.48 8.75
CA PRO A 13 -34.07 -46.32 7.91
C PRO A 13 -33.31 -45.23 8.64
N ALA A 14 -32.45 -44.49 7.91
CA ALA A 14 -31.72 -43.34 8.47
C ALA A 14 -32.69 -42.25 8.94
N THR A 15 -32.45 -41.69 10.11
CA THR A 15 -33.24 -40.57 10.70
C THR A 15 -32.36 -39.34 11.00
N ALA A 16 -31.06 -39.55 11.26
CA ALA A 16 -30.12 -38.48 11.63
C ALA A 16 -28.71 -38.76 11.06
N LEU A 17 -27.90 -37.71 11.06
CA LEU A 17 -26.46 -37.79 10.82
C LEU A 17 -25.71 -37.71 12.16
N THR A 18 -24.54 -38.33 12.21
CA THR A 18 -23.56 -38.16 13.29
C THR A 18 -22.17 -38.02 12.70
N ILE A 19 -21.29 -37.19 13.33
CA ILE A 19 -19.90 -37.04 12.89
C ILE A 19 -19.07 -38.00 13.73
N THR A 20 -18.59 -39.06 13.10
CA THR A 20 -17.83 -40.13 13.76
C THR A 20 -16.32 -39.87 13.77
N THR A 21 -15.82 -39.05 12.81
CA THR A 21 -14.45 -38.54 12.85
C THR A 21 -14.52 -37.01 12.78
N GLN A 22 -14.08 -36.35 13.85
CA GLN A 22 -14.16 -34.90 14.02
C GLN A 22 -13.03 -34.19 13.27
N PRO A 23 -13.29 -32.99 12.70
CA PRO A 23 -12.22 -32.13 12.20
C PRO A 23 -11.32 -31.65 13.36
N THR A 24 -10.03 -31.42 13.07
CA THR A 24 -9.07 -30.84 14.03
C THR A 24 -8.52 -29.53 13.49
N ASN A 25 -7.71 -28.82 14.30
CA ASN A 25 -7.03 -27.60 13.90
C ASN A 25 -6.24 -27.81 12.60
N ALA A 26 -6.32 -26.81 11.69
CA ALA A 26 -5.62 -26.85 10.42
C ALA A 26 -5.03 -25.48 10.08
N GLN A 27 -4.19 -25.41 9.06
CA GLN A 27 -3.73 -24.14 8.49
C GLN A 27 -4.72 -23.67 7.42
N SER A 28 -4.81 -22.36 7.24
CA SER A 28 -5.62 -21.75 6.19
C SER A 28 -5.21 -22.27 4.80
N GLY A 29 -6.18 -22.64 3.98
CA GLY A 29 -5.97 -23.25 2.67
C GLY A 29 -5.39 -24.69 2.72
N GLY A 30 -5.01 -25.19 3.88
CA GLY A 30 -4.59 -26.58 4.09
C GLY A 30 -5.80 -27.51 4.23
N ALA A 31 -5.60 -28.80 3.94
CA ALA A 31 -6.66 -29.79 4.18
C ALA A 31 -6.89 -29.97 5.68
N ILE A 32 -8.17 -29.95 6.08
CA ILE A 32 -8.58 -30.25 7.46
C ILE A 32 -8.46 -31.76 7.66
N GLY A 33 -7.62 -32.16 8.59
CA GLY A 33 -7.37 -33.56 8.91
C GLY A 33 -7.73 -33.89 10.36
N PRO A 34 -8.00 -35.18 10.68
CA PRO A 34 -8.22 -36.29 9.74
C PRO A 34 -9.46 -36.03 8.86
N ALA A 35 -9.64 -36.81 7.78
CA ALA A 35 -10.84 -36.72 6.96
C ALA A 35 -12.10 -36.80 7.84
N MET A 36 -12.94 -35.77 7.76
CA MET A 36 -14.20 -35.79 8.52
C MET A 36 -15.10 -36.91 7.99
N VAL A 37 -15.60 -37.73 8.88
CA VAL A 37 -16.52 -38.84 8.54
C VAL A 37 -17.86 -38.58 9.15
N VAL A 38 -18.89 -38.67 8.30
CA VAL A 38 -20.29 -38.51 8.67
C VAL A 38 -21.01 -39.81 8.43
N THR A 39 -21.72 -40.30 9.45
CA THR A 39 -22.46 -41.57 9.41
C THR A 39 -23.94 -41.29 9.56
N ALA A 40 -24.75 -41.86 8.66
CA ALA A 40 -26.20 -41.86 8.79
C ALA A 40 -26.61 -42.93 9.79
N ILE A 41 -27.46 -42.58 10.75
CA ILE A 41 -27.91 -43.46 11.82
C ILE A 41 -29.43 -43.57 11.86
N ASP A 42 -29.92 -44.75 12.28
CA ASP A 42 -31.35 -44.97 12.58
C ASP A 42 -31.75 -44.34 13.94
N GLN A 43 -33.01 -44.51 14.33
CA GLN A 43 -33.56 -43.97 15.59
C GLN A 43 -32.90 -44.58 16.84
N TYR A 44 -32.18 -45.73 16.69
CA TYR A 44 -31.52 -46.43 17.81
C TYR A 44 -30.01 -46.19 17.82
N GLY A 45 -29.47 -45.38 16.87
CA GLY A 45 -28.06 -45.05 16.78
C GLY A 45 -27.24 -46.05 15.96
N ASN A 46 -27.86 -47.04 15.32
CA ASN A 46 -27.16 -47.99 14.45
C ASN A 46 -26.86 -47.34 13.08
N THR A 47 -25.72 -47.70 12.49
CA THR A 47 -25.38 -47.24 11.13
C THR A 47 -26.42 -47.74 10.14
N ALA A 48 -27.11 -46.81 9.48
CA ALA A 48 -28.09 -47.08 8.45
C ALA A 48 -27.42 -47.36 7.10
N ALA A 49 -26.90 -48.59 6.94
CA ALA A 49 -26.11 -49.00 5.75
C ALA A 49 -26.88 -48.90 4.42
N GLY A 50 -28.20 -48.83 4.45
CA GLY A 50 -29.04 -48.59 3.26
C GLY A 50 -29.06 -47.14 2.81
N PHE A 51 -28.51 -46.17 3.56
CA PHE A 51 -28.48 -44.80 3.15
C PHE A 51 -27.35 -44.55 2.14
N ALA A 52 -27.72 -44.05 0.94
CA ALA A 52 -26.83 -43.73 -0.16
C ALA A 52 -27.08 -42.29 -0.69
N GLY A 53 -27.62 -41.42 0.15
CA GLY A 53 -27.87 -40.02 -0.17
C GLY A 53 -26.63 -39.15 -0.15
N ASN A 54 -26.73 -37.95 -0.75
CA ASN A 54 -25.69 -36.93 -0.67
C ASN A 54 -25.70 -36.25 0.70
N VAL A 55 -24.54 -36.18 1.31
CA VAL A 55 -24.28 -35.40 2.51
C VAL A 55 -23.53 -34.14 2.12
N THR A 56 -24.00 -32.95 2.52
CA THR A 56 -23.36 -31.66 2.26
C THR A 56 -22.84 -31.08 3.56
N VAL A 57 -21.61 -30.55 3.52
CA VAL A 57 -20.92 -29.91 4.66
C VAL A 57 -20.78 -28.42 4.40
N THR A 58 -21.11 -27.61 5.41
CA THR A 58 -20.96 -26.15 5.41
C THR A 58 -20.32 -25.67 6.71
N ILE A 59 -19.74 -24.46 6.72
CA ILE A 59 -19.39 -23.81 7.99
C ILE A 59 -20.67 -23.51 8.75
N THR A 60 -20.73 -23.86 10.02
CA THR A 60 -21.88 -23.57 10.87
C THR A 60 -22.05 -22.06 11.01
N PRO A 61 -23.24 -21.49 10.72
CA PRO A 61 -23.47 -20.05 10.82
C PRO A 61 -23.10 -19.50 12.20
N GLY A 62 -22.40 -18.35 12.21
CA GLY A 62 -21.98 -17.69 13.46
C GLY A 62 -20.73 -18.28 14.10
N THR A 63 -20.04 -19.23 13.45
CA THR A 63 -18.78 -19.80 13.95
C THR A 63 -17.58 -19.34 13.10
N GLY A 64 -16.40 -19.27 13.71
CA GLY A 64 -15.17 -18.85 13.05
C GLY A 64 -15.18 -17.39 12.59
N THR A 65 -14.42 -17.09 11.56
CA THR A 65 -14.29 -15.73 11.01
C THR A 65 -15.34 -15.46 9.94
N ALA A 66 -16.03 -14.33 10.05
CA ALA A 66 -17.06 -13.92 9.09
C ALA A 66 -16.53 -13.87 7.65
N GLY A 67 -17.33 -14.39 6.72
CA GLY A 67 -16.99 -14.47 5.31
C GLY A 67 -15.89 -15.47 4.98
N ALA A 68 -15.58 -16.42 5.89
CA ALA A 68 -14.73 -17.56 5.57
C ALA A 68 -15.43 -18.50 4.57
N VAL A 69 -14.64 -19.07 3.66
CA VAL A 69 -15.12 -19.97 2.61
C VAL A 69 -14.61 -21.38 2.87
N LEU A 70 -15.56 -22.35 2.90
CA LEU A 70 -15.25 -23.78 2.88
C LEU A 70 -15.12 -24.23 1.42
N SER A 71 -14.04 -24.92 1.13
CA SER A 71 -13.72 -25.44 -0.20
C SER A 71 -13.27 -26.90 -0.13
N GLY A 72 -12.99 -27.51 -1.29
CA GLY A 72 -12.74 -28.93 -1.42
C GLY A 72 -14.02 -29.70 -1.73
N THR A 73 -14.08 -30.98 -1.41
CA THR A 73 -15.25 -31.82 -1.59
C THR A 73 -16.26 -31.55 -0.46
N THR A 74 -17.17 -30.60 -0.66
CA THR A 74 -18.18 -30.21 0.33
C THR A 74 -19.45 -31.05 0.25
N THR A 75 -19.63 -31.86 -0.80
CA THR A 75 -20.74 -32.83 -0.94
C THR A 75 -20.17 -34.17 -1.33
N ALA A 76 -20.57 -35.20 -0.60
CA ALA A 76 -20.17 -36.58 -0.84
C ALA A 76 -21.39 -37.52 -0.74
N THR A 77 -21.46 -38.51 -1.65
CA THR A 77 -22.48 -39.56 -1.59
C THR A 77 -22.08 -40.59 -0.53
N ALA A 78 -23.00 -40.94 0.35
CA ALA A 78 -22.76 -41.96 1.36
C ALA A 78 -22.67 -43.34 0.70
N ALA A 79 -21.71 -44.14 1.14
CA ALA A 79 -21.58 -45.55 0.84
C ALA A 79 -21.77 -46.34 2.11
N LEU A 80 -22.72 -47.26 2.11
CA LEU A 80 -23.10 -48.05 3.28
C LEU A 80 -23.37 -47.16 4.52
N GLY A 81 -24.05 -46.02 4.31
CA GLY A 81 -24.39 -45.08 5.35
C GLY A 81 -23.28 -44.12 5.76
N VAL A 82 -22.10 -44.16 5.14
CA VAL A 82 -20.91 -43.35 5.53
C VAL A 82 -20.45 -42.45 4.40
N ALA A 83 -20.28 -41.16 4.69
CA ALA A 83 -19.69 -40.16 3.79
C ALA A 83 -18.39 -39.63 4.36
N SER A 84 -17.32 -39.50 3.54
CA SER A 84 -16.00 -39.07 3.96
C SER A 84 -15.57 -37.79 3.23
N PHE A 85 -14.95 -36.86 3.95
CA PHE A 85 -14.56 -35.52 3.48
C PHE A 85 -13.09 -35.25 3.76
N GLY A 86 -12.19 -35.73 2.88
CA GLY A 86 -10.72 -35.65 3.07
C GLY A 86 -10.06 -34.41 2.50
N THR A 87 -10.78 -33.54 1.79
CA THR A 87 -10.20 -32.41 1.06
C THR A 87 -10.75 -31.05 1.51
N LEU A 88 -11.53 -31.01 2.61
CA LEU A 88 -12.08 -29.76 3.13
C LEU A 88 -10.97 -28.80 3.52
N LYS A 89 -11.17 -27.50 3.19
CA LYS A 89 -10.23 -26.40 3.48
C LYS A 89 -11.02 -25.16 3.82
N ILE A 90 -10.47 -24.33 4.71
CA ILE A 90 -11.01 -23.01 5.03
C ILE A 90 -9.91 -21.96 4.76
N ASP A 91 -10.29 -20.85 4.12
CA ASP A 91 -9.36 -19.80 3.66
C ASP A 91 -8.98 -18.80 4.75
N LYS A 92 -9.87 -18.50 5.71
CA LYS A 92 -9.62 -17.49 6.75
C LYS A 92 -9.21 -18.11 8.06
N THR A 93 -8.21 -17.50 8.70
CA THR A 93 -7.82 -17.82 10.06
C THR A 93 -8.90 -17.45 11.06
N GLY A 94 -9.01 -18.20 12.14
CA GLY A 94 -9.97 -17.93 13.21
C GLY A 94 -10.06 -19.08 14.19
N SER A 95 -10.75 -18.83 15.30
CA SER A 95 -11.02 -19.81 16.33
C SER A 95 -12.49 -20.22 16.34
N ASN A 96 -12.76 -21.38 16.94
CA ASN A 96 -14.10 -21.89 17.15
C ASN A 96 -14.92 -22.08 15.86
N TYR A 97 -14.28 -22.52 14.78
CA TYR A 97 -15.02 -23.03 13.62
C TYR A 97 -15.73 -24.32 14.00
N SER A 98 -16.94 -24.52 13.49
CA SER A 98 -17.61 -25.81 13.44
C SER A 98 -18.22 -26.04 12.07
N LEU A 99 -18.42 -27.29 11.70
CA LEU A 99 -19.01 -27.71 10.43
C LEU A 99 -20.36 -28.38 10.67
N THR A 100 -21.35 -28.02 9.87
CA THR A 100 -22.66 -28.66 9.84
C THR A 100 -22.72 -29.62 8.65
N ALA A 101 -22.99 -30.89 8.90
CA ALA A 101 -23.28 -31.89 7.89
C ALA A 101 -24.80 -32.07 7.78
N ALA A 102 -25.33 -31.99 6.57
CA ALA A 102 -26.78 -32.09 6.31
C ALA A 102 -27.09 -32.98 5.12
N ALA A 103 -28.20 -33.75 5.21
CA ALA A 103 -28.78 -34.53 4.12
C ALA A 103 -30.29 -34.61 4.37
N SER A 104 -31.08 -33.88 3.58
CA SER A 104 -32.55 -33.88 3.75
C SER A 104 -33.15 -35.26 3.46
N PRO A 105 -34.10 -35.79 4.29
CA PRO A 105 -34.77 -35.15 5.42
C PRO A 105 -34.14 -35.43 6.81
N LEU A 106 -32.89 -35.92 6.87
CA LEU A 106 -32.23 -36.35 8.11
C LEU A 106 -31.94 -35.15 9.06
N VAL A 107 -31.91 -35.41 10.37
CA VAL A 107 -31.45 -34.43 11.35
C VAL A 107 -29.95 -34.16 11.12
N PRO A 108 -29.53 -32.88 10.93
CA PRO A 108 -28.13 -32.52 10.71
C PRO A 108 -27.23 -32.81 11.91
N ALA A 109 -25.93 -32.95 11.67
CA ALA A 109 -24.91 -33.06 12.71
C ALA A 109 -23.97 -31.85 12.66
N VAL A 110 -23.53 -31.38 13.84
CA VAL A 110 -22.55 -30.31 14.00
C VAL A 110 -21.25 -30.87 14.60
N SER A 111 -20.11 -30.46 14.06
CA SER A 111 -18.81 -30.90 14.56
C SER A 111 -18.42 -30.24 15.88
N SER A 112 -17.43 -30.81 16.57
CA SER A 112 -16.66 -30.11 17.60
C SER A 112 -16.03 -28.85 17.03
N ALA A 113 -15.76 -27.86 17.90
CA ALA A 113 -15.04 -26.65 17.50
C ALA A 113 -13.55 -26.95 17.23
N PHE A 114 -13.00 -26.25 16.22
CA PHE A 114 -11.57 -26.32 15.85
C PHE A 114 -11.09 -24.95 15.38
N ASN A 115 -9.78 -24.76 15.23
CA ASN A 115 -9.19 -23.49 14.84
C ASN A 115 -8.49 -23.60 13.48
N ILE A 116 -8.53 -22.50 12.71
CA ILE A 116 -7.72 -22.33 11.50
C ILE A 116 -6.61 -21.32 11.82
N THR A 117 -5.37 -21.76 11.75
CA THR A 117 -4.17 -20.94 11.96
C THR A 117 -3.63 -20.43 10.63
N PRO A 118 -2.83 -19.33 10.61
CA PRO A 118 -2.17 -18.88 9.38
C PRO A 118 -1.28 -19.96 8.80
N GLY A 119 -1.23 -20.03 7.47
CA GLY A 119 -0.26 -20.81 6.73
C GLY A 119 1.15 -20.18 6.77
N PRO A 120 2.14 -20.80 6.11
CA PRO A 120 3.46 -20.22 5.94
C PRO A 120 3.37 -18.86 5.25
N THR A 121 4.23 -17.91 5.66
CA THR A 121 4.33 -16.59 5.00
C THR A 121 4.81 -16.77 3.57
N THR A 122 4.08 -16.21 2.61
CA THR A 122 4.40 -16.29 1.18
C THR A 122 4.53 -14.93 0.52
N GLN A 123 3.98 -13.88 1.12
CA GLN A 123 3.93 -12.56 0.51
C GLN A 123 4.01 -11.42 1.53
N LEU A 124 4.39 -10.24 1.04
CA LEU A 124 4.27 -8.97 1.73
C LEU A 124 3.21 -8.13 1.02
N VAL A 125 2.37 -7.45 1.78
CA VAL A 125 1.32 -6.58 1.24
C VAL A 125 1.39 -5.22 1.91
N PHE A 126 1.32 -4.14 1.12
CA PHE A 126 1.14 -2.79 1.64
C PHE A 126 -0.31 -2.63 2.11
N THR A 127 -0.55 -2.93 3.39
CA THR A 127 -1.91 -2.81 3.99
C THR A 127 -2.30 -1.36 4.27
N THR A 128 -1.30 -0.49 4.49
CA THR A 128 -1.44 0.95 4.38
C THR A 128 -0.47 1.41 3.30
N PRO A 129 -0.93 1.60 2.06
CA PRO A 129 -0.07 2.04 0.96
C PRO A 129 0.37 3.50 1.13
N PRO A 130 1.46 3.93 0.47
CA PRO A 130 1.85 5.32 0.46
C PRO A 130 0.79 6.21 -0.17
N SER A 131 0.67 7.44 0.33
CA SER A 131 -0.23 8.47 -0.20
C SER A 131 0.54 9.58 -0.92
N ASN A 132 -0.17 10.42 -1.70
CA ASN A 132 0.41 11.63 -2.27
C ASN A 132 0.90 12.57 -1.16
N VAL A 133 2.11 13.12 -1.34
CA VAL A 133 2.74 13.98 -0.33
C VAL A 133 3.66 15.00 -1.00
N ALA A 134 3.93 16.12 -0.30
CA ALA A 134 4.88 17.13 -0.78
C ALA A 134 6.33 16.60 -0.70
N ALA A 135 7.18 17.05 -1.62
CA ALA A 135 8.58 16.67 -1.68
C ALA A 135 9.30 16.93 -0.34
N GLY A 136 9.96 15.90 0.18
CA GLY A 136 10.66 15.93 1.46
C GLY A 136 9.77 15.85 2.70
N ALA A 137 8.45 15.92 2.57
CA ALA A 137 7.55 15.69 3.69
C ALA A 137 7.40 14.18 3.97
N VAL A 138 7.13 13.84 5.24
CA VAL A 138 6.89 12.45 5.65
C VAL A 138 5.58 11.94 5.05
N ILE A 139 5.63 10.75 4.47
CA ILE A 139 4.44 10.06 3.96
C ILE A 139 3.50 9.73 5.13
N ALA A 140 2.28 10.24 5.08
CA ALA A 140 1.27 10.06 6.12
C ALA A 140 -0.09 9.65 5.50
N PRO A 141 -0.81 8.68 6.10
CA PRO A 141 -0.44 7.91 7.29
C PRO A 141 0.83 7.08 7.08
N PRO A 142 1.47 6.57 8.14
CA PRO A 142 2.62 5.70 8.02
C PRO A 142 2.36 4.52 7.08
N VAL A 143 3.31 4.25 6.19
CA VAL A 143 3.24 3.08 5.31
C VAL A 143 3.34 1.83 6.17
N VAL A 144 2.44 0.86 5.97
CA VAL A 144 2.45 -0.42 6.68
C VAL A 144 2.56 -1.56 5.69
N VAL A 145 3.54 -2.43 5.93
CA VAL A 145 3.72 -3.68 5.19
C VAL A 145 3.38 -4.84 6.11
N THR A 146 2.50 -5.72 5.66
CA THR A 146 2.07 -6.90 6.42
C THR A 146 2.51 -8.18 5.70
N ALA A 147 3.12 -9.07 6.43
CA ALA A 147 3.44 -10.42 5.99
C ALA A 147 2.19 -11.28 6.03
N GLN A 148 1.90 -11.96 4.93
CA GLN A 148 0.67 -12.76 4.77
C GLN A 148 0.99 -14.15 4.23
N ASP A 149 0.08 -15.09 4.52
CA ASP A 149 0.06 -16.41 3.88
C ASP A 149 -0.55 -16.35 2.46
N ALA A 150 -0.61 -17.47 1.78
CA ALA A 150 -1.15 -17.57 0.41
C ALA A 150 -2.66 -17.25 0.33
N GLN A 151 -3.37 -17.26 1.44
CA GLN A 151 -4.80 -16.93 1.53
C GLN A 151 -5.05 -15.48 1.93
N GLY A 152 -4.00 -14.68 2.14
CA GLY A 152 -4.08 -13.28 2.52
C GLY A 152 -4.26 -13.05 4.03
N ASN A 153 -4.12 -14.07 4.87
CA ASN A 153 -4.16 -13.89 6.31
C ASN A 153 -2.82 -13.37 6.83
N THR A 154 -2.85 -12.47 7.80
CA THR A 154 -1.64 -12.03 8.48
C THR A 154 -0.91 -13.20 9.10
N ALA A 155 0.40 -13.29 8.90
CA ALA A 155 1.27 -14.31 9.44
C ALA A 155 1.99 -13.79 10.71
N PRO A 156 1.40 -13.92 11.92
CA PRO A 156 1.92 -13.28 13.14
C PRO A 156 3.24 -13.91 13.61
N THR A 157 3.60 -15.07 13.12
CA THR A 157 4.89 -15.72 13.40
C THR A 157 6.05 -15.12 12.61
N PHE A 158 5.76 -14.29 11.59
CA PHE A 158 6.79 -13.59 10.84
C PHE A 158 7.33 -12.41 11.65
N VAL A 159 8.62 -12.49 12.01
CA VAL A 159 9.40 -11.49 12.76
C VAL A 159 10.66 -11.09 12.01
N GLY A 160 10.66 -11.25 10.69
CA GLY A 160 11.79 -10.91 9.82
C GLY A 160 11.90 -9.39 9.59
N ALA A 161 13.10 -8.96 9.18
CA ALA A 161 13.31 -7.59 8.72
C ALA A 161 12.65 -7.39 7.35
N VAL A 162 11.82 -6.36 7.24
CA VAL A 162 11.21 -5.89 5.99
C VAL A 162 11.97 -4.67 5.52
N THR A 163 12.43 -4.67 4.27
CA THR A 163 13.12 -3.56 3.62
C THR A 163 12.22 -2.92 2.59
N VAL A 164 12.09 -1.58 2.61
CA VAL A 164 11.34 -0.80 1.63
C VAL A 164 12.31 0.04 0.80
N ALA A 165 12.11 0.04 -0.51
CA ALA A 165 12.85 0.84 -1.49
C ALA A 165 11.87 1.49 -2.49
N ILE A 166 12.33 2.48 -3.28
CA ILE A 166 11.56 2.97 -4.42
C ILE A 166 11.56 1.88 -5.51
N GLY A 167 10.38 1.53 -6.00
CA GLY A 167 10.20 0.64 -7.14
C GLY A 167 10.26 1.44 -8.45
N THR A 168 9.15 2.09 -8.82
CA THR A 168 9.13 3.04 -9.94
C THR A 168 9.62 4.40 -9.46
N ASN A 169 10.64 4.94 -10.10
CA ASN A 169 11.29 6.21 -9.76
C ASN A 169 11.30 7.17 -10.97
N PRO A 170 10.22 7.88 -11.25
CA PRO A 170 10.06 8.67 -12.48
C PRO A 170 10.95 9.92 -12.53
N ALA A 171 11.39 10.43 -11.39
CA ALA A 171 12.13 11.67 -11.26
C ALA A 171 13.46 11.51 -10.51
N THR A 172 14.03 10.30 -10.49
CA THR A 172 15.30 9.99 -9.79
C THR A 172 15.31 10.44 -8.32
N GLY A 173 14.15 10.36 -7.65
CA GLY A 173 14.00 10.72 -6.26
C GLY A 173 14.75 9.78 -5.32
N THR A 174 15.12 10.32 -4.16
CA THR A 174 15.79 9.58 -3.08
C THR A 174 14.81 9.28 -1.95
N LEU A 175 14.70 8.00 -1.56
CA LEU A 175 13.93 7.59 -0.38
C LEU A 175 14.76 7.83 0.88
N SER A 176 14.21 8.60 1.79
CA SER A 176 14.80 8.92 3.11
C SER A 176 13.92 8.34 4.23
N GLY A 177 14.46 8.34 5.45
CA GLY A 177 13.80 7.79 6.62
C GLY A 177 14.21 6.36 6.93
N THR A 178 13.47 5.70 7.83
CA THR A 178 13.73 4.31 8.25
C THR A 178 13.23 3.36 7.17
N LYS A 179 14.14 2.75 6.43
CA LYS A 179 13.85 1.86 5.29
C LYS A 179 13.82 0.39 5.64
N ILE A 180 14.25 0.03 6.86
CA ILE A 180 14.27 -1.36 7.34
C ILE A 180 13.57 -1.38 8.69
N VAL A 181 12.56 -2.22 8.81
CA VAL A 181 11.78 -2.41 10.04
C VAL A 181 11.62 -3.91 10.30
N THR A 182 11.92 -4.34 11.51
CA THR A 182 11.62 -5.71 11.95
C THR A 182 10.12 -5.83 12.20
N ALA A 183 9.48 -6.80 11.56
CA ALA A 183 8.05 -7.03 11.73
C ALA A 183 7.74 -7.51 13.16
N ALA A 184 6.67 -6.99 13.73
CA ALA A 184 6.10 -7.46 14.98
C ALA A 184 4.73 -8.09 14.67
N ALA A 185 4.58 -9.37 15.03
CA ALA A 185 3.35 -10.14 14.70
C ALA A 185 2.95 -10.03 13.21
N GLY A 186 3.94 -10.08 12.30
CA GLY A 186 3.73 -9.98 10.87
C GLY A 186 3.55 -8.56 10.32
N VAL A 187 3.64 -7.51 11.13
CA VAL A 187 3.37 -6.12 10.73
C VAL A 187 4.63 -5.26 10.86
N ALA A 188 4.98 -4.52 9.81
CA ALA A 188 6.12 -3.60 9.76
C ALA A 188 5.66 -2.18 9.39
N PRO A 189 5.56 -1.24 10.35
CA PRO A 189 5.19 0.15 10.11
C PRO A 189 6.41 1.01 9.79
N PHE A 190 6.35 1.83 8.74
CA PHE A 190 7.37 2.76 8.28
C PHE A 190 6.89 4.20 8.50
N ALA A 191 7.24 4.81 9.62
CA ALA A 191 6.68 6.08 10.07
C ALA A 191 7.41 7.34 9.55
N THR A 192 8.58 7.20 8.91
CA THR A 192 9.46 8.35 8.60
C THR A 192 9.86 8.45 7.14
N LEU A 193 9.22 7.67 6.26
CA LEU A 193 9.57 7.67 4.84
C LEU A 193 9.23 9.01 4.19
N SER A 194 10.13 9.51 3.34
CA SER A 194 9.93 10.69 2.51
C SER A 194 10.70 10.55 1.19
N ILE A 195 10.23 11.23 0.14
CA ILE A 195 10.91 11.30 -1.17
C ILE A 195 11.12 12.78 -1.52
N ASP A 196 12.29 13.12 -2.02
CA ASP A 196 12.73 14.51 -2.23
C ASP A 196 12.34 15.11 -3.59
N SER A 197 12.09 14.31 -4.62
CA SER A 197 11.89 14.77 -6.00
C SER A 197 10.43 14.65 -6.43
N VAL A 198 9.91 15.74 -7.01
CA VAL A 198 8.56 15.83 -7.57
C VAL A 198 8.39 14.91 -8.76
N GLY A 199 7.31 14.14 -8.77
CA GLY A 199 6.98 13.24 -9.88
C GLY A 199 5.69 12.46 -9.63
N GLY A 200 5.08 11.99 -10.72
CA GLY A 200 3.91 11.14 -10.67
C GLY A 200 4.23 9.65 -10.80
N ASN A 201 3.36 8.81 -10.28
CA ASN A 201 3.45 7.35 -10.40
C ASN A 201 4.70 6.71 -9.73
N TYR A 202 5.13 7.25 -8.60
CA TYR A 202 6.07 6.52 -7.74
C TYR A 202 5.42 5.25 -7.20
N THR A 203 6.21 4.20 -7.03
CA THR A 203 5.83 3.02 -6.24
C THR A 203 6.91 2.71 -5.22
N LEU A 204 6.55 2.08 -4.13
CA LEU A 204 7.49 1.43 -3.22
C LEU A 204 7.50 -0.08 -3.47
N THR A 205 8.64 -0.71 -3.22
CA THR A 205 8.77 -2.18 -3.18
C THR A 205 9.16 -2.60 -1.78
N ALA A 206 8.57 -3.69 -1.30
CA ALA A 206 8.92 -4.33 -0.04
C ALA A 206 9.59 -5.67 -0.30
N THR A 207 10.64 -5.98 0.44
CA THR A 207 11.35 -7.26 0.40
C THR A 207 11.64 -7.76 1.81
N ALA A 208 11.76 -9.06 1.97
CA ALA A 208 12.22 -9.68 3.22
C ALA A 208 12.97 -10.98 2.92
N THR A 209 13.93 -11.32 3.79
CA THR A 209 14.68 -12.57 3.67
C THR A 209 13.76 -13.77 3.73
N GLY A 210 13.93 -14.72 2.82
CA GLY A 210 13.10 -15.93 2.73
C GLY A 210 11.84 -15.79 1.90
N LEU A 211 11.49 -14.58 1.45
CA LEU A 211 10.40 -14.36 0.48
C LEU A 211 10.98 -14.01 -0.88
N VAL A 212 10.47 -14.66 -1.93
CA VAL A 212 10.94 -14.45 -3.31
C VAL A 212 10.15 -13.33 -3.95
N GLY A 213 10.88 -12.38 -4.57
CA GLY A 213 10.31 -11.24 -5.30
C GLY A 213 10.23 -9.95 -4.49
N GLY A 214 9.96 -8.86 -5.19
CA GLY A 214 9.65 -7.55 -4.62
C GLY A 214 8.14 -7.31 -4.71
N PHE A 215 7.53 -6.96 -3.59
CA PHE A 215 6.09 -6.70 -3.51
C PHE A 215 5.85 -5.19 -3.66
N ALA A 216 5.14 -4.79 -4.71
CA ALA A 216 4.94 -3.38 -5.05
C ALA A 216 3.72 -2.77 -4.34
N SER A 217 3.83 -1.49 -3.97
CA SER A 217 2.70 -0.68 -3.51
C SER A 217 1.82 -0.21 -4.68
N ALA A 218 0.65 0.33 -4.35
CA ALA A 218 -0.07 1.21 -5.26
C ALA A 218 0.81 2.42 -5.63
N SER A 219 0.54 3.04 -6.79
CA SER A 219 1.23 4.25 -7.23
C SER A 219 0.73 5.49 -6.47
N PHE A 220 1.64 6.45 -6.26
CA PHE A 220 1.37 7.72 -5.60
C PHE A 220 2.22 8.83 -6.22
N ASN A 221 1.93 10.09 -5.90
CA ASN A 221 2.63 11.24 -6.46
C ASN A 221 3.36 12.02 -5.37
N ILE A 222 4.55 12.50 -5.71
CA ILE A 222 5.25 13.52 -4.94
C ILE A 222 4.98 14.85 -5.61
N VAL A 223 4.33 15.77 -4.88
CA VAL A 223 3.96 17.10 -5.37
C VAL A 223 4.96 18.15 -4.87
N PRO A 224 5.08 19.32 -5.53
CA PRO A 224 5.94 20.40 -5.04
C PRO A 224 5.55 20.83 -3.63
N ASN A 225 6.57 21.11 -2.80
CA ASN A 225 6.35 21.74 -1.51
C ASN A 225 6.29 23.28 -1.65
N VAL A 226 6.05 23.99 -0.55
CA VAL A 226 6.04 25.45 -0.52
C VAL A 226 7.38 26.01 -0.97
N ALA A 227 7.34 27.13 -1.67
CA ALA A 227 8.55 27.85 -2.10
C ALA A 227 9.31 28.39 -0.88
N THR A 228 10.64 28.27 -0.92
CA THR A 228 11.54 28.77 0.13
C THR A 228 12.65 29.66 -0.40
N VAL A 229 13.00 29.51 -1.69
CA VAL A 229 14.13 30.23 -2.32
C VAL A 229 13.78 30.62 -3.76
N LEU A 230 14.36 31.73 -4.21
CA LEU A 230 14.36 32.13 -5.61
C LEU A 230 15.67 31.71 -6.28
N LEU A 231 15.62 31.47 -7.61
CA LEU A 231 16.81 31.14 -8.39
C LEU A 231 16.69 31.73 -9.80
N PHE A 232 17.75 32.45 -10.25
CA PHE A 232 17.86 32.87 -11.65
C PHE A 232 18.12 31.68 -12.55
N THR A 233 17.25 31.44 -13.51
CA THR A 233 17.41 30.41 -14.54
C THR A 233 17.71 30.97 -15.91
N ALA A 234 17.30 32.23 -16.20
CA ALA A 234 17.81 33.02 -17.30
C ALA A 234 18.43 34.29 -16.74
N GLN A 235 19.76 34.41 -16.92
CA GLN A 235 20.56 35.51 -16.41
C GLN A 235 20.39 36.78 -17.27
N PRO A 236 20.49 37.99 -16.69
CA PRO A 236 20.62 39.20 -17.49
C PRO A 236 21.89 39.18 -18.33
N SER A 237 21.81 39.73 -19.53
CA SER A 237 22.96 39.88 -20.44
C SER A 237 23.36 41.34 -20.61
N ASN A 238 24.58 41.57 -21.15
CA ASN A 238 25.05 42.91 -21.52
C ASN A 238 24.05 43.59 -22.46
N ARG A 239 23.77 44.91 -22.22
CA ARG A 239 22.80 45.66 -23.01
C ARG A 239 23.17 47.16 -23.07
N THR A 240 22.69 47.87 -24.11
CA THR A 240 22.79 49.32 -24.20
C THR A 240 21.83 49.99 -23.19
N ALA A 241 22.27 51.09 -22.58
CA ALA A 241 21.49 51.86 -21.64
C ALA A 241 20.11 52.27 -22.20
N GLY A 242 19.06 52.07 -21.41
CA GLY A 242 17.68 52.34 -21.78
C GLY A 242 17.01 51.30 -22.68
N LEU A 243 17.74 50.31 -23.22
CA LEU A 243 17.13 49.22 -23.96
C LEU A 243 16.74 48.06 -23.04
N ALA A 244 15.71 47.32 -23.42
CA ALA A 244 15.26 46.16 -22.65
C ALA A 244 16.34 45.06 -22.60
N ILE A 245 16.61 44.55 -21.41
CA ILE A 245 17.50 43.39 -21.21
C ILE A 245 16.91 42.19 -21.95
N ALA A 246 17.68 41.54 -22.82
CA ALA A 246 17.27 40.42 -23.63
C ALA A 246 18.39 39.36 -23.66
N PRO A 247 18.06 38.07 -23.57
CA PRO A 247 16.72 37.50 -23.38
C PRO A 247 16.07 37.95 -22.08
N SER A 248 14.76 37.71 -21.94
CA SER A 248 14.02 38.02 -20.70
C SER A 248 14.69 37.33 -19.50
N VAL A 249 14.81 38.04 -18.40
CA VAL A 249 15.31 37.49 -17.14
C VAL A 249 14.24 36.55 -16.54
N VAL A 250 14.60 35.38 -16.16
CA VAL A 250 13.68 34.40 -15.58
C VAL A 250 14.18 33.97 -14.21
N VAL A 251 13.27 34.02 -13.22
CA VAL A 251 13.51 33.57 -11.86
C VAL A 251 12.46 32.51 -11.53
N ILE A 252 12.88 31.41 -10.94
CA ILE A 252 11.98 30.37 -10.45
C ILE A 252 12.00 30.31 -8.93
N ALA A 253 10.81 30.04 -8.36
CA ALA A 253 10.66 29.74 -6.94
C ALA A 253 10.83 28.23 -6.73
N ARG A 254 11.70 27.85 -5.82
CA ARG A 254 12.00 26.47 -5.46
C ARG A 254 11.60 26.14 -4.04
N ASP A 255 11.25 24.90 -3.81
CA ASP A 255 11.08 24.35 -2.46
C ASP A 255 12.45 24.02 -1.82
N ALA A 256 12.43 23.62 -0.56
CA ALA A 256 13.65 23.24 0.21
C ALA A 256 14.41 22.02 -0.36
N LYS A 257 13.81 21.28 -1.30
CA LYS A 257 14.44 20.15 -1.98
C LYS A 257 14.94 20.51 -3.38
N GLY A 258 14.76 21.77 -3.79
CA GLY A 258 15.22 22.27 -5.09
C GLY A 258 14.20 22.03 -6.23
N ASN A 259 13.01 21.49 -5.95
CA ASN A 259 11.97 21.36 -6.96
C ASN A 259 11.32 22.72 -7.25
N THR A 260 10.88 22.93 -8.50
CA THR A 260 10.07 24.10 -8.81
C THR A 260 8.76 24.07 -8.04
N ALA A 261 8.51 25.07 -7.22
CA ALA A 261 7.30 25.21 -6.42
C ALA A 261 6.14 25.70 -7.27
N THR A 262 5.53 24.83 -8.07
CA THR A 262 4.50 25.19 -9.07
C THR A 262 3.23 25.80 -8.45
N GLY A 263 3.01 25.64 -7.15
CA GLY A 263 1.94 26.33 -6.41
C GLY A 263 2.24 27.78 -6.04
N PHE A 264 3.47 28.26 -6.25
CA PHE A 264 3.83 29.64 -5.95
C PHE A 264 3.34 30.60 -7.05
N THR A 265 2.50 31.56 -6.67
CA THR A 265 1.93 32.59 -7.53
C THR A 265 2.19 34.01 -7.00
N GLY A 266 3.05 34.12 -5.94
CA GLY A 266 3.37 35.38 -5.32
C GLY A 266 4.20 36.31 -6.23
N ASN A 267 4.27 37.59 -5.84
CA ASN A 267 5.07 38.57 -6.54
C ASN A 267 6.57 38.32 -6.30
N VAL A 268 7.35 38.39 -7.39
CA VAL A 268 8.80 38.51 -7.38
C VAL A 268 9.20 39.90 -7.81
N THR A 269 10.02 40.56 -7.02
CA THR A 269 10.49 41.94 -7.28
C THR A 269 11.98 41.93 -7.59
N MET A 270 12.35 42.63 -8.65
CA MET A 270 13.73 42.78 -9.15
C MET A 270 14.25 44.18 -8.80
N ALA A 271 15.47 44.24 -8.28
CA ALA A 271 16.19 45.49 -8.03
C ALA A 271 17.65 45.38 -8.47
N ILE A 272 18.29 46.51 -8.80
CA ILE A 272 19.75 46.57 -8.93
C ILE A 272 20.33 46.28 -7.54
N THR A 273 21.25 45.33 -7.45
CA THR A 273 21.92 44.98 -6.19
C THR A 273 22.70 46.19 -5.69
N ALA A 274 22.54 46.54 -4.41
CA ALA A 274 23.18 47.67 -3.80
C ALA A 274 24.72 47.57 -3.94
N GLY A 275 25.35 48.70 -4.34
CA GLY A 275 26.81 48.76 -4.53
C GLY A 275 27.34 48.17 -5.83
N THR A 276 26.47 47.79 -6.77
CA THR A 276 26.85 47.28 -8.11
C THR A 276 26.53 48.28 -9.20
N GLY A 277 27.30 48.25 -10.31
CA GLY A 277 27.12 49.14 -11.45
C GLY A 277 27.37 50.61 -11.13
N THR A 278 26.79 51.51 -11.88
CA THR A 278 26.97 52.99 -11.75
C THR A 278 26.04 53.54 -10.69
N ALA A 279 26.58 54.36 -9.77
CA ALA A 279 25.80 55.02 -8.72
C ALA A 279 24.60 55.84 -9.29
N GLY A 280 23.45 55.71 -8.66
CA GLY A 280 22.22 56.37 -9.09
C GLY A 280 21.61 55.83 -10.42
N ALA A 281 22.02 54.62 -10.86
CA ALA A 281 21.32 53.90 -11.91
C ALA A 281 19.92 53.47 -11.44
N VAL A 282 18.97 53.51 -12.35
CA VAL A 282 17.54 53.16 -12.08
C VAL A 282 17.15 51.99 -12.95
N LEU A 283 16.57 50.97 -12.31
CA LEU A 283 15.88 49.88 -12.98
C LEU A 283 14.44 50.32 -13.31
N SER A 284 14.05 50.17 -14.54
CA SER A 284 12.71 50.51 -15.06
C SER A 284 12.12 49.36 -15.87
N GLY A 285 10.89 49.53 -16.35
CA GLY A 285 10.10 48.49 -16.97
C GLY A 285 9.08 47.92 -15.97
N THR A 286 8.97 46.58 -15.91
CA THR A 286 8.07 45.91 -14.94
C THR A 286 8.95 45.15 -13.94
N PRO A 287 9.44 45.81 -12.85
CA PRO A 287 10.34 45.19 -11.91
C PRO A 287 9.66 44.22 -10.91
N THR A 288 8.33 44.21 -10.88
CA THR A 288 7.55 43.26 -10.05
C THR A 288 6.60 42.48 -10.94
N VAL A 289 6.70 41.16 -10.86
CA VAL A 289 5.90 40.22 -11.66
C VAL A 289 5.35 39.15 -10.74
N ALA A 290 4.06 38.80 -10.89
CA ALA A 290 3.47 37.64 -10.25
C ALA A 290 3.99 36.37 -10.95
N ALA A 291 4.43 35.40 -10.15
CA ALA A 291 4.86 34.11 -10.70
C ALA A 291 3.68 33.29 -11.23
N VAL A 292 3.88 32.60 -12.31
CA VAL A 292 2.93 31.63 -12.87
C VAL A 292 3.58 30.24 -12.75
N ALA A 293 2.93 29.34 -12.03
CA ALA A 293 3.46 28.00 -11.74
C ALA A 293 4.92 28.04 -11.22
N GLY A 294 5.21 28.98 -10.30
CA GLY A 294 6.53 29.16 -9.71
C GLY A 294 7.55 29.90 -10.58
N ILE A 295 7.18 30.40 -11.75
CA ILE A 295 8.08 31.06 -12.70
C ILE A 295 7.71 32.54 -12.85
N ALA A 296 8.67 33.44 -12.61
CA ALA A 296 8.53 34.88 -12.85
C ALA A 296 9.43 35.29 -14.04
N THR A 297 8.80 35.85 -15.10
CA THR A 297 9.49 36.27 -16.34
C THR A 297 9.47 37.77 -16.49
N PHE A 298 10.64 38.41 -16.58
CA PHE A 298 10.84 39.82 -16.67
C PHE A 298 11.25 40.21 -18.11
N ALA A 299 10.31 40.60 -18.93
CA ALA A 299 10.53 40.76 -20.38
C ALA A 299 11.04 42.17 -20.78
N ASN A 300 10.91 43.20 -19.91
CA ASN A 300 11.12 44.57 -20.30
C ASN A 300 11.98 45.39 -19.32
N LEU A 301 12.79 44.72 -18.47
CA LEU A 301 13.69 45.42 -17.57
C LEU A 301 14.71 46.22 -18.32
N ARG A 302 14.98 47.48 -17.87
CA ARG A 302 15.94 48.40 -18.45
C ARG A 302 16.72 49.13 -17.37
N ILE A 303 18.00 49.41 -17.63
CA ILE A 303 18.83 50.25 -16.77
C ILE A 303 19.24 51.50 -17.58
N ASN A 304 19.12 52.66 -16.96
CA ASN A 304 19.28 53.94 -17.63
C ASN A 304 20.71 54.47 -17.73
N LYS A 305 21.66 53.91 -16.96
CA LYS A 305 23.07 54.32 -16.94
C LYS A 305 24.02 53.24 -17.41
N SER A 306 24.98 53.59 -18.26
CA SER A 306 26.06 52.70 -18.61
C SER A 306 27.00 52.45 -17.43
N GLY A 307 27.61 51.29 -17.41
CA GLY A 307 28.54 50.85 -16.36
C GLY A 307 28.81 49.35 -16.42
N ALA A 308 29.84 48.95 -15.74
CA ALA A 308 30.23 47.52 -15.64
C ALA A 308 29.82 46.93 -14.31
N GLY A 309 29.65 45.61 -14.30
CA GLY A 309 29.46 44.84 -13.07
C GLY A 309 28.12 45.02 -12.38
N TYR A 310 27.06 45.34 -13.11
CA TYR A 310 25.68 45.32 -12.56
C TYR A 310 25.30 43.88 -12.16
N THR A 311 24.62 43.76 -11.03
CA THR A 311 23.88 42.55 -10.67
C THR A 311 22.45 42.92 -10.29
N LEU A 312 21.52 41.98 -10.46
CA LEU A 312 20.13 42.14 -10.05
C LEU A 312 19.85 41.19 -8.89
N THR A 313 19.11 41.69 -7.90
CA THR A 313 18.58 40.91 -6.81
C THR A 313 17.10 40.63 -7.03
N ALA A 314 16.68 39.38 -7.06
CA ALA A 314 15.29 38.94 -7.05
C ALA A 314 14.86 38.68 -5.61
N SER A 315 13.75 39.25 -5.19
CA SER A 315 13.17 39.08 -3.84
C SER A 315 11.68 38.76 -3.91
N GLY A 316 11.19 38.05 -2.89
CA GLY A 316 9.78 37.72 -2.69
C GLY A 316 9.46 37.54 -1.22
N THR A 317 8.20 37.71 -0.84
CA THR A 317 7.78 37.58 0.57
C THR A 317 8.08 36.18 1.11
N ALA A 318 8.79 36.10 2.22
CA ALA A 318 9.17 34.85 2.90
C ALA A 318 10.04 33.90 2.06
N LEU A 319 10.70 34.40 1.00
CA LEU A 319 11.63 33.63 0.18
C LEU A 319 13.07 34.15 0.38
N THR A 320 14.03 33.23 0.37
CA THR A 320 15.45 33.61 0.28
C THR A 320 15.69 34.24 -1.10
N PRO A 321 16.22 35.47 -1.13
CA PRO A 321 16.54 36.15 -2.40
C PRO A 321 17.67 35.47 -3.15
N ASP A 322 17.73 35.70 -4.46
CA ASP A 322 18.87 35.33 -5.31
C ASP A 322 19.46 36.54 -6.03
N THR A 323 20.73 36.46 -6.36
CA THR A 323 21.46 37.52 -7.07
C THR A 323 21.98 36.99 -8.40
N SER A 324 21.77 37.74 -9.47
CA SER A 324 22.23 37.37 -10.82
C SER A 324 23.74 37.38 -10.95
N LEU A 325 24.24 36.76 -12.00
CA LEU A 325 25.60 36.99 -12.48
C LEU A 325 25.78 38.47 -12.87
N ALA A 326 27.02 38.94 -12.83
CA ALA A 326 27.37 40.30 -13.25
C ALA A 326 27.24 40.48 -14.77
N PHE A 327 26.75 41.63 -15.18
CA PHE A 327 26.62 42.05 -16.59
C PHE A 327 26.93 43.54 -16.78
N ASN A 328 27.08 43.99 -17.98
CA ASN A 328 27.45 45.36 -18.29
C ASN A 328 26.32 46.09 -19.04
N ILE A 329 26.13 47.35 -18.75
CA ILE A 329 25.31 48.27 -19.55
C ILE A 329 26.26 49.18 -20.34
N THR A 330 26.22 49.07 -21.68
CA THR A 330 27.02 49.90 -22.58
C THR A 330 26.36 51.26 -22.85
N PRO A 331 27.11 52.27 -23.29
CA PRO A 331 26.54 53.53 -23.70
C PRO A 331 25.48 53.42 -24.78
#